data_f032477f18b115b72069aafaa4a61949
#
_entry.id   f032477f18b115b72069aafaa4a61949
#
_cell.length_a   1.000
_cell.length_b   1.000
_cell.length_c   1.000
_cell.angle_alpha   90.00
_cell.angle_beta   90.00
_cell.angle_gamma   90.00
#
_symmetry.space_group_name_H-M   'P 1'
#
loop_
_entity.id
_entity.type
_entity.pdbx_description
1 polymer ?
#
loop_
_entity_poly.entity_id
_entity_poly.type
_entity_poly.pdbx_seq_one_letter_code
_entity_poly.pdbx_strand_id
1 'polypeptide(L)'
;LSVSYLLAISAVPLLAARFLKPRRKAGQDRLIGVARFLGSLVSRYPGRLVAAGAILVGISVAMTPFMAQQFFPNADRPRVIVEVYMPEGTDQARTAEATEGLERMIRSQPDALEIHRFVGFTGPSFYYNLQRAPQAPNRARLVVTTPTLEDTTGMIRWIRAHVKAEMPELDVTVGILGQGPPRAAPVEIRVYHADDGSRIEAVEQIFSILRGVEGTVDVRHDLDIGVPSIAINVDDATAARYGLTRADVAQSLYGQSFGVVAERYRQEDDPIPLVLRSREGTALSLSRLLSVNIYNDRGDAVPLSAVATVDTTWEPAARYLRDGVRMNTVTANLETGYSFSQALDGLYAGLEKNPLPPGTRMAMGGDAEGSG
;
A
#
# COMPACT_ATOMS: atom_id res chain seq x y z
N LEU A 1 -26.06 7.40 24.35
CA LEU A 1 -25.75 8.83 24.53
C LEU A 1 -26.94 9.61 25.04
N SER A 2 -28.14 9.55 24.39
CA SER A 2 -29.34 10.31 24.79
C SER A 2 -29.84 9.99 26.20
N VAL A 3 -29.84 8.73 26.61
CA VAL A 3 -30.22 8.27 27.95
C VAL A 3 -29.26 8.78 29.03
N SER A 4 -27.96 8.72 28.77
CA SER A 4 -26.94 9.23 29.70
C SER A 4 -27.05 10.74 29.89
N TYR A 5 -27.38 11.47 28.83
CA TYR A 5 -27.59 12.91 28.88
C TYR A 5 -28.83 13.27 29.69
N LEU A 6 -29.99 12.58 29.51
CA LEU A 6 -31.18 12.74 30.29
C LEU A 6 -30.97 12.43 31.78
N LEU A 7 -30.25 11.36 32.08
CA LEU A 7 -29.87 11.02 33.45
C LEU A 7 -28.95 12.07 34.08
N ALA A 8 -27.99 12.61 33.34
CA ALA A 8 -27.09 13.63 33.85
C ALA A 8 -27.83 14.94 34.19
N ILE A 9 -28.75 15.37 33.32
CA ILE A 9 -29.52 16.62 33.55
C ILE A 9 -30.61 16.46 34.64
N SER A 10 -31.24 15.31 34.78
CA SER A 10 -32.34 15.10 35.71
C SER A 10 -31.88 14.47 37.04
N ALA A 11 -31.21 13.34 37.02
CA ALA A 11 -30.87 12.61 38.24
C ALA A 11 -29.74 13.27 39.04
N VAL A 12 -28.69 13.80 38.37
CA VAL A 12 -27.55 14.41 39.08
C VAL A 12 -27.95 15.64 39.90
N PRO A 13 -28.72 16.61 39.40
CA PRO A 13 -29.20 17.75 40.21
C PRO A 13 -30.13 17.33 41.36
N LEU A 14 -31.03 16.35 41.13
CA LEU A 14 -31.92 15.83 42.15
C LEU A 14 -31.16 15.13 43.27
N LEU A 15 -30.20 14.28 42.95
CA LEU A 15 -29.36 13.65 43.93
C LEU A 15 -28.47 14.65 44.68
N ALA A 16 -27.89 15.60 43.95
CA ALA A 16 -27.12 16.68 44.55
C ALA A 16 -27.95 17.51 45.57
N ALA A 17 -29.19 17.88 45.21
CA ALA A 17 -30.09 18.61 46.09
C ALA A 17 -30.50 17.79 47.34
N ARG A 18 -30.62 16.47 47.20
CA ARG A 18 -31.03 15.59 48.32
C ARG A 18 -29.88 15.17 49.26
N PHE A 19 -28.67 14.98 48.73
CA PHE A 19 -27.54 14.44 49.50
C PHE A 19 -26.47 15.49 49.84
N LEU A 20 -26.36 16.61 49.13
CA LEU A 20 -25.41 17.66 49.47
C LEU A 20 -25.97 18.56 50.58
N LYS A 21 -25.34 18.54 51.72
CA LYS A 21 -25.64 19.46 52.82
C LYS A 21 -25.13 20.88 52.44
N PRO A 22 -25.94 21.94 52.59
CA PRO A 22 -25.52 23.30 52.32
C PRO A 22 -24.32 23.68 53.22
N ARG A 23 -23.21 24.05 52.60
CA ARG A 23 -21.98 24.45 53.29
C ARG A 23 -22.21 25.86 53.87
N ARG A 24 -22.21 25.99 55.19
CA ARG A 24 -22.55 27.27 55.90
C ARG A 24 -21.51 28.39 55.84
N LYS A 25 -20.39 28.21 55.15
CA LYS A 25 -19.41 29.28 54.90
C LYS A 25 -19.18 29.47 53.41
N ALA A 26 -19.96 30.36 52.83
CA ALA A 26 -19.66 30.90 51.52
C ALA A 26 -18.51 31.88 51.66
N GLY A 27 -17.27 31.44 51.41
CA GLY A 27 -16.23 32.39 51.00
C GLY A 27 -16.69 33.08 49.72
N GLN A 28 -16.23 34.28 49.45
CA GLN A 28 -16.47 35.02 48.22
C GLN A 28 -15.88 34.27 47.02
N ASP A 29 -16.58 33.23 46.58
CA ASP A 29 -16.20 32.51 45.41
C ASP A 29 -16.62 33.28 44.17
N ARG A 30 -15.65 33.68 43.34
CA ARG A 30 -15.85 34.29 42.02
C ARG A 30 -16.86 33.49 41.19
N LEU A 31 -16.97 32.18 41.43
CA LEU A 31 -17.94 31.28 40.83
C LEU A 31 -19.39 31.60 41.16
N ILE A 32 -19.70 32.14 42.38
CA ILE A 32 -21.07 32.53 42.77
C ILE A 32 -21.55 33.73 41.94
N GLY A 33 -20.63 34.65 41.60
CA GLY A 33 -20.96 35.78 40.72
C GLY A 33 -21.33 35.33 39.32
N VAL A 34 -20.54 34.43 38.75
CA VAL A 34 -20.79 33.83 37.43
C VAL A 34 -22.09 33.02 37.44
N ALA A 35 -22.33 32.19 38.45
CA ALA A 35 -23.57 31.41 38.58
C ALA A 35 -24.82 32.28 38.68
N ARG A 36 -24.78 33.39 39.45
CA ARG A 36 -25.88 34.35 39.53
C ARG A 36 -26.12 35.09 38.20
N PHE A 37 -25.05 35.49 37.52
CA PHE A 37 -25.15 36.14 36.21
C PHE A 37 -25.81 35.19 35.19
N LEU A 38 -25.30 33.96 35.08
CA LEU A 38 -25.88 32.95 34.18
C LEU A 38 -27.33 32.61 34.55
N GLY A 39 -27.64 32.45 35.84
CA GLY A 39 -28.99 32.19 36.32
C GLY A 39 -29.97 33.34 35.98
N SER A 40 -29.53 34.59 36.14
CA SER A 40 -30.32 35.76 35.75
C SER A 40 -30.53 35.84 34.25
N LEU A 41 -29.53 35.48 33.43
CA LEU A 41 -29.64 35.48 31.98
C LEU A 41 -30.64 34.42 31.50
N VAL A 42 -30.57 33.22 32.08
CA VAL A 42 -31.48 32.10 31.77
C VAL A 42 -32.93 32.47 32.16
N SER A 43 -33.12 33.06 33.35
CA SER A 43 -34.49 33.44 33.82
C SER A 43 -35.08 34.60 33.04
N ARG A 44 -34.26 35.56 32.59
CA ARG A 44 -34.72 36.80 31.93
C ARG A 44 -34.96 36.62 30.44
N TYR A 45 -34.23 35.73 29.77
CA TYR A 45 -34.29 35.56 28.32
C TYR A 45 -34.28 34.08 27.86
N PRO A 46 -35.14 33.20 28.39
CA PRO A 46 -35.07 31.77 28.11
C PRO A 46 -35.21 31.46 26.62
N GLY A 47 -36.16 32.10 25.92
CA GLY A 47 -36.39 31.86 24.50
C GLY A 47 -35.20 32.29 23.60
N ARG A 48 -34.54 33.41 23.99
CA ARG A 48 -33.37 33.88 23.23
C ARG A 48 -32.16 32.95 23.40
N LEU A 49 -31.97 32.37 24.56
CA LEU A 49 -30.91 31.41 24.83
C LEU A 49 -31.15 30.09 24.08
N VAL A 50 -32.39 29.61 24.06
CA VAL A 50 -32.74 28.42 23.25
C VAL A 50 -32.53 28.70 21.76
N ALA A 51 -32.96 29.86 21.27
CA ALA A 51 -32.73 30.24 19.86
C ALA A 51 -31.26 30.38 19.52
N ALA A 52 -30.45 31.00 20.40
CA ALA A 52 -29.01 31.11 20.21
C ALA A 52 -28.31 29.71 20.20
N GLY A 53 -28.72 28.81 21.08
CA GLY A 53 -28.27 27.44 21.11
C GLY A 53 -28.63 26.68 19.82
N ALA A 54 -29.88 26.81 19.36
CA ALA A 54 -30.32 26.21 18.10
C ALA A 54 -29.56 26.74 16.88
N ILE A 55 -29.29 28.05 16.84
CA ILE A 55 -28.49 28.68 15.79
C ILE A 55 -27.05 28.13 15.82
N LEU A 56 -26.44 28.02 17.00
CA LEU A 56 -25.08 27.51 17.15
C LEU A 56 -24.97 26.05 16.71
N VAL A 57 -25.95 25.21 17.04
CA VAL A 57 -26.06 23.84 16.56
C VAL A 57 -26.25 23.81 15.03
N GLY A 58 -27.14 24.67 14.51
CA GLY A 58 -27.35 24.79 13.06
C GLY A 58 -26.08 25.17 12.31
N ILE A 59 -25.30 26.13 12.81
CA ILE A 59 -24.00 26.53 12.25
C ILE A 59 -23.03 25.36 12.33
N SER A 60 -22.95 24.65 13.46
CA SER A 60 -22.06 23.50 13.62
C SER A 60 -22.35 22.37 12.60
N VAL A 61 -23.64 22.07 12.41
CA VAL A 61 -24.08 21.08 11.41
C VAL A 61 -23.77 21.56 9.99
N ALA A 62 -24.01 22.85 9.70
CA ALA A 62 -23.70 23.42 8.38
C ALA A 62 -22.18 23.45 8.06
N MET A 63 -21.34 23.49 9.09
CA MET A 63 -19.87 23.45 8.93
C MET A 63 -19.32 22.04 8.78
N THR A 64 -20.09 20.99 9.11
CA THR A 64 -19.62 19.59 9.02
C THR A 64 -19.10 19.20 7.63
N PRO A 65 -19.75 19.57 6.50
CA PRO A 65 -19.24 19.24 5.16
C PRO A 65 -17.90 19.89 4.80
N PHE A 66 -17.55 21.00 5.47
CA PHE A 66 -16.27 21.69 5.24
C PHE A 66 -15.13 21.15 6.07
N MET A 67 -15.37 20.20 6.96
CA MET A 67 -14.33 19.56 7.76
C MET A 67 -13.74 18.38 6.96
N ALA A 68 -12.42 18.35 6.83
CA ALA A 68 -11.73 17.20 6.27
C ALA A 68 -12.03 15.95 7.12
N GLN A 69 -12.80 15.02 6.54
CA GLN A 69 -13.13 13.76 7.22
C GLN A 69 -11.98 12.78 7.00
N GLN A 70 -11.13 12.60 8.00
CA GLN A 70 -10.20 11.49 8.10
C GLN A 70 -10.73 10.53 9.16
N PHE A 71 -10.93 9.28 8.77
CA PHE A 71 -11.38 8.25 9.71
C PHE A 71 -10.32 7.94 10.76
N PHE A 72 -9.06 7.87 10.33
CA PHE A 72 -7.90 7.77 11.21
C PHE A 72 -6.91 8.89 10.90
N PRO A 73 -6.45 9.65 11.91
CA PRO A 73 -5.42 10.65 11.72
C PRO A 73 -4.07 10.00 11.38
N ASN A 74 -3.16 10.80 10.87
CA ASN A 74 -1.76 10.36 10.71
C ASN A 74 -1.12 10.09 12.07
N ALA A 75 -0.12 9.21 12.10
CA ALA A 75 0.63 8.94 13.31
C ALA A 75 1.48 10.15 13.70
N ASP A 76 1.56 10.42 14.99
CA ASP A 76 2.44 11.45 15.55
C ASP A 76 3.90 10.93 15.61
N ARG A 77 4.44 10.61 14.43
CA ARG A 77 5.79 10.08 14.24
C ARG A 77 6.43 10.76 13.05
N PRO A 78 7.57 11.47 13.24
CA PRO A 78 8.25 12.19 12.18
C PRO A 78 9.04 11.23 11.28
N ARG A 79 8.33 10.41 10.49
CA ARG A 79 8.91 9.43 9.58
C ARG A 79 8.20 9.44 8.24
N VAL A 80 9.00 9.56 7.18
CA VAL A 80 8.55 9.39 5.80
C VAL A 80 8.78 7.95 5.39
N ILE A 81 7.78 7.34 4.79
CA ILE A 81 7.86 6.02 4.15
C ILE A 81 7.89 6.25 2.64
N VAL A 82 8.95 5.76 2.02
CA VAL A 82 9.14 5.83 0.57
C VAL A 82 9.14 4.40 0.05
N GLU A 83 8.10 4.04 -0.71
CA GLU A 83 8.03 2.75 -1.40
C GLU A 83 8.50 2.94 -2.84
N VAL A 84 9.41 2.09 -3.27
CA VAL A 84 9.96 2.10 -4.63
C VAL A 84 9.55 0.82 -5.33
N TYR A 85 9.04 0.97 -6.54
CA TYR A 85 8.62 -0.11 -7.39
C TYR A 85 9.37 0.00 -8.72
N MET A 86 10.13 -1.03 -9.04
CA MET A 86 10.78 -1.19 -10.33
C MET A 86 9.91 -2.06 -11.24
N PRO A 87 10.09 -1.99 -12.56
CA PRO A 87 9.41 -2.89 -13.48
C PRO A 87 9.53 -4.35 -13.07
N GLU A 88 8.48 -5.13 -13.30
CA GLU A 88 8.52 -6.57 -13.05
C GLU A 88 9.66 -7.23 -13.84
N GLY A 89 10.33 -8.21 -13.22
CA GLY A 89 11.52 -8.84 -13.79
C GLY A 89 12.84 -8.10 -13.48
N THR A 90 12.80 -6.92 -12.84
CA THR A 90 14.03 -6.26 -12.37
C THR A 90 14.67 -7.05 -11.25
N ASP A 91 15.97 -7.30 -11.35
CA ASP A 91 16.72 -7.99 -10.30
C ASP A 91 17.00 -7.10 -9.08
N GLN A 92 17.36 -7.73 -7.98
CA GLN A 92 17.59 -7.03 -6.72
C GLN A 92 18.81 -6.10 -6.77
N ALA A 93 19.84 -6.43 -7.57
CA ALA A 93 21.04 -5.61 -7.68
C ALA A 93 20.71 -4.28 -8.40
N ARG A 94 19.89 -4.34 -9.46
CA ARG A 94 19.43 -3.15 -10.18
C ARG A 94 18.52 -2.29 -9.31
N THR A 95 17.63 -2.92 -8.54
CA THR A 95 16.78 -2.20 -7.57
C THR A 95 17.62 -1.53 -6.49
N ALA A 96 18.69 -2.20 -6.01
CA ALA A 96 19.63 -1.63 -5.03
C ALA A 96 20.37 -0.41 -5.59
N GLU A 97 20.86 -0.48 -6.82
CA GLU A 97 21.53 0.64 -7.51
C GLU A 97 20.62 1.86 -7.66
N ALA A 98 19.39 1.64 -8.17
CA ALA A 98 18.42 2.70 -8.37
C ALA A 98 18.03 3.39 -7.04
N THR A 99 17.80 2.61 -6.00
CA THR A 99 17.43 3.13 -4.67
C THR A 99 18.60 3.75 -3.92
N GLU A 100 19.86 3.39 -4.24
CA GLU A 100 21.03 4.08 -3.71
C GLU A 100 21.12 5.53 -4.24
N GLY A 101 20.77 5.74 -5.51
CA GLY A 101 20.65 7.09 -6.08
C GLY A 101 19.61 7.93 -5.35
N LEU A 102 18.44 7.35 -5.12
CA LEU A 102 17.36 7.98 -4.35
C LEU A 102 17.78 8.30 -2.91
N GLU A 103 18.45 7.36 -2.23
CA GLU A 103 18.96 7.58 -0.88
C GLU A 103 19.94 8.74 -0.83
N ARG A 104 20.89 8.83 -1.77
CA ARG A 104 21.84 9.93 -1.85
C ARG A 104 21.15 11.27 -2.06
N MET A 105 20.14 11.32 -2.93
CA MET A 105 19.33 12.50 -3.17
C MET A 105 18.62 12.96 -1.88
N ILE A 106 17.95 12.06 -1.16
CA ILE A 106 17.26 12.39 0.10
C ILE A 106 18.25 12.81 1.18
N ARG A 107 19.39 12.14 1.29
CA ARG A 107 20.45 12.45 2.28
C ARG A 107 21.08 13.83 2.09
N SER A 108 20.96 14.44 0.93
CA SER A 108 21.40 15.82 0.71
C SER A 108 20.53 16.87 1.44
N GLN A 109 19.36 16.48 1.93
CA GLN A 109 18.46 17.36 2.67
C GLN A 109 18.85 17.43 4.14
N PRO A 110 18.94 18.65 4.72
CA PRO A 110 19.34 18.83 6.12
C PRO A 110 18.38 18.19 7.12
N ASP A 111 17.10 18.05 6.74
CA ASP A 111 16.05 17.48 7.58
C ASP A 111 15.97 15.94 7.49
N ALA A 112 16.82 15.29 6.71
CA ALA A 112 16.96 13.85 6.66
C ALA A 112 17.96 13.36 7.71
N LEU A 113 17.49 13.06 8.94
CA LEU A 113 18.36 12.68 10.06
C LEU A 113 18.91 11.26 9.88
N GLU A 114 18.04 10.31 9.58
CA GLU A 114 18.38 8.90 9.40
C GLU A 114 17.61 8.34 8.21
N ILE A 115 18.27 7.48 7.43
CA ILE A 115 17.65 6.78 6.31
C ILE A 115 17.97 5.30 6.44
N HIS A 116 16.92 4.48 6.51
CA HIS A 116 17.03 3.02 6.44
C HIS A 116 16.48 2.54 5.11
N ARG A 117 17.29 1.84 4.33
CA ARG A 117 16.93 1.29 3.02
C ARG A 117 16.83 -0.22 3.08
N PHE A 118 15.69 -0.76 2.63
CA PHE A 118 15.40 -2.18 2.52
C PHE A 118 15.16 -2.51 1.04
N VAL A 119 15.89 -3.47 0.48
CA VAL A 119 15.82 -3.86 -0.94
C VAL A 119 15.42 -5.31 -1.05
N GLY A 120 14.43 -5.62 -1.88
CA GLY A 120 13.87 -6.96 -2.04
C GLY A 120 12.86 -7.35 -0.96
N PHE A 121 12.70 -6.54 0.07
CA PHE A 121 11.71 -6.73 1.15
C PHE A 121 11.38 -5.40 1.82
N THR A 122 10.31 -5.35 2.59
CA THR A 122 9.78 -4.12 3.21
C THR A 122 10.36 -3.79 4.58
N GLY A 123 11.41 -4.52 5.00
CA GLY A 123 12.00 -4.37 6.33
C GLY A 123 11.15 -5.01 7.45
N PRO A 124 11.62 -4.91 8.71
CA PRO A 124 10.87 -5.37 9.86
C PRO A 124 9.63 -4.52 10.09
N SER A 125 8.58 -5.09 10.69
CA SER A 125 7.41 -4.31 11.13
C SER A 125 7.76 -3.56 12.40
N PHE A 126 8.26 -2.35 12.27
CA PHE A 126 8.55 -1.46 13.40
C PHE A 126 7.34 -0.61 13.81
N TYR A 127 6.26 -0.68 13.06
CA TYR A 127 5.01 0.02 13.35
C TYR A 127 3.81 -0.88 13.04
N TYR A 128 2.77 -0.85 13.88
CA TYR A 128 1.70 -1.84 13.88
C TYR A 128 0.87 -1.89 12.60
N ASN A 129 0.66 -0.75 11.93
CA ASN A 129 -0.11 -0.66 10.70
C ASN A 129 0.73 -0.58 9.44
N LEU A 130 2.06 -0.72 9.55
CA LEU A 130 2.91 -0.75 8.37
C LEU A 130 2.71 -2.05 7.61
N GLN A 131 2.13 -1.93 6.42
CA GLN A 131 1.82 -3.08 5.58
C GLN A 131 3.11 -3.82 5.18
N ARG A 132 3.09 -5.13 5.36
CA ARG A 132 4.13 -6.01 4.80
C ARG A 132 3.74 -6.38 3.39
N ALA A 133 4.57 -6.05 2.43
CA ALA A 133 4.45 -6.57 1.09
C ALA A 133 5.22 -7.91 0.97
N PRO A 134 4.80 -8.81 0.08
CA PRO A 134 5.61 -9.97 -0.28
C PRO A 134 7.02 -9.56 -0.70
N GLN A 135 8.00 -10.41 -0.40
CA GLN A 135 9.36 -10.21 -0.89
C GLN A 135 9.36 -10.25 -2.41
N ALA A 136 9.98 -9.25 -3.02
CA ALA A 136 10.09 -9.17 -4.48
C ALA A 136 11.36 -8.37 -4.84
N PRO A 137 12.20 -8.89 -5.75
CA PRO A 137 13.49 -8.28 -6.09
C PRO A 137 13.36 -6.87 -6.66
N ASN A 138 12.22 -6.55 -7.26
CA ASN A 138 11.90 -5.26 -7.88
C ASN A 138 11.29 -4.23 -6.92
N ARG A 139 11.31 -4.47 -5.61
CA ARG A 139 10.74 -3.57 -4.60
C ARG A 139 11.76 -3.14 -3.58
N ALA A 140 11.61 -1.89 -3.12
CA ALA A 140 12.40 -1.39 -2.00
C ALA A 140 11.57 -0.42 -1.16
N ARG A 141 11.98 -0.25 0.09
CA ARG A 141 11.42 0.71 1.03
C ARG A 141 12.54 1.52 1.66
N LEU A 142 12.36 2.84 1.68
CA LEU A 142 13.19 3.73 2.49
C LEU A 142 12.33 4.29 3.62
N VAL A 143 12.93 4.35 4.81
CA VAL A 143 12.34 5.00 5.99
C VAL A 143 13.23 6.16 6.34
N VAL A 144 12.70 7.37 6.21
CA VAL A 144 13.44 8.61 6.50
C VAL A 144 12.91 9.21 7.78
N THR A 145 13.79 9.44 8.75
CA THR A 145 13.47 10.11 10.01
C THR A 145 13.73 11.62 9.85
N THR A 146 12.75 12.43 10.21
CA THR A 146 12.83 13.90 10.19
C THR A 146 12.77 14.47 11.61
N PRO A 147 13.19 15.74 11.86
CA PRO A 147 13.17 16.34 13.19
C PRO A 147 11.75 16.52 13.74
N THR A 148 10.80 16.98 12.91
CA THR A 148 9.42 17.28 13.31
C THR A 148 8.41 16.74 12.28
N LEU A 149 7.13 16.75 12.63
CA LEU A 149 6.04 16.40 11.71
C LEU A 149 5.87 17.43 10.57
N GLU A 150 6.19 18.68 10.83
CA GLU A 150 6.17 19.72 9.79
C GLU A 150 7.25 19.44 8.74
N ASP A 151 8.47 19.11 9.19
CA ASP A 151 9.58 18.72 8.32
C ASP A 151 9.23 17.44 7.53
N THR A 152 8.51 16.49 8.15
CA THR A 152 8.00 15.29 7.47
C THR A 152 7.13 15.64 6.26
N THR A 153 6.19 16.58 6.45
CA THR A 153 5.29 17.03 5.37
C THR A 153 6.07 17.77 4.29
N GLY A 154 7.04 18.57 4.66
CA GLY A 154 7.97 19.25 3.75
C GLY A 154 8.79 18.25 2.94
N MET A 155 9.37 17.26 3.60
CA MET A 155 10.17 16.20 2.98
C MET A 155 9.37 15.36 1.99
N ILE A 156 8.12 15.00 2.30
CA ILE A 156 7.24 14.26 1.38
C ILE A 156 7.04 15.04 0.07
N ARG A 157 6.70 16.33 0.17
CA ARG A 157 6.50 17.18 -1.02
C ARG A 157 7.79 17.32 -1.82
N TRP A 158 8.91 17.50 -1.12
CA TRP A 158 10.22 17.64 -1.74
C TRP A 158 10.63 16.37 -2.49
N ILE A 159 10.50 15.18 -1.86
CA ILE A 159 10.84 13.90 -2.50
C ILE A 159 9.98 13.69 -3.75
N ARG A 160 8.65 13.88 -3.68
CA ARG A 160 7.76 13.73 -4.83
C ARG A 160 8.17 14.62 -6.02
N ALA A 161 8.47 15.88 -5.74
CA ALA A 161 8.86 16.83 -6.77
C ALA A 161 10.19 16.45 -7.46
N HIS A 162 11.20 16.06 -6.65
CA HIS A 162 12.54 15.76 -7.17
C HIS A 162 12.60 14.39 -7.83
N VAL A 163 11.94 13.37 -7.30
CA VAL A 163 11.84 12.06 -7.98
C VAL A 163 11.21 12.23 -9.36
N LYS A 164 10.10 12.97 -9.46
CA LYS A 164 9.46 13.21 -10.75
C LYS A 164 10.34 13.93 -11.75
N ALA A 165 11.21 14.83 -11.28
CA ALA A 165 12.09 15.65 -12.12
C ALA A 165 13.41 14.95 -12.48
N GLU A 166 14.03 14.26 -11.55
CA GLU A 166 15.39 13.73 -11.67
C GLU A 166 15.46 12.22 -11.89
N MET A 167 14.41 11.48 -11.48
CA MET A 167 14.34 10.01 -11.55
C MET A 167 12.97 9.55 -12.09
N PRO A 168 12.53 10.02 -13.27
CA PRO A 168 11.19 9.74 -13.81
C PRO A 168 10.96 8.25 -14.10
N GLU A 169 12.01 7.44 -14.16
CA GLU A 169 11.98 5.98 -14.33
C GLU A 169 11.59 5.23 -13.07
N LEU A 170 11.67 5.89 -11.89
CA LEU A 170 11.29 5.29 -10.63
C LEU A 170 9.79 5.53 -10.36
N ASP A 171 9.08 4.44 -10.15
CA ASP A 171 7.73 4.51 -9.61
C ASP A 171 7.81 4.53 -8.07
N VAL A 172 7.50 5.68 -7.49
CA VAL A 172 7.70 5.92 -6.06
C VAL A 172 6.41 6.41 -5.42
N THR A 173 6.02 5.81 -4.31
CA THR A 173 4.99 6.35 -3.44
C THR A 173 5.59 6.88 -2.16
N VAL A 174 5.17 8.06 -1.74
CA VAL A 174 5.72 8.74 -0.55
C VAL A 174 4.59 9.07 0.40
N GLY A 175 4.70 8.62 1.63
CA GLY A 175 3.68 8.82 2.64
C GLY A 175 4.21 8.95 4.05
N ILE A 176 3.32 9.29 4.97
CA ILE A 176 3.54 9.28 6.41
C ILE A 176 2.95 8.01 7.01
N LEU A 177 3.41 7.62 8.19
CA LEU A 177 2.77 6.55 8.96
C LEU A 177 1.34 6.96 9.33
N GLY A 178 0.37 6.10 9.02
CA GLY A 178 -1.02 6.31 9.40
C GLY A 178 -1.37 5.69 10.74
N GLN A 179 -2.53 6.01 11.28
CA GLN A 179 -3.19 5.25 12.35
C GLN A 179 -4.31 4.39 11.73
N GLY A 180 -4.78 3.39 12.48
CA GLY A 180 -5.83 2.49 12.00
C GLY A 180 -5.31 1.20 11.37
N PRO A 181 -6.15 0.42 10.70
CA PRO A 181 -5.76 -0.82 10.05
C PRO A 181 -4.76 -0.59 8.91
N PRO A 182 -3.87 -1.56 8.62
CA PRO A 182 -2.98 -1.49 7.47
C PRO A 182 -3.78 -1.37 6.17
N ARG A 183 -3.42 -0.40 5.33
CA ARG A 183 -4.03 -0.17 4.01
C ARG A 183 -2.97 0.18 2.99
N ALA A 184 -3.21 -0.16 1.72
CA ALA A 184 -2.27 0.13 0.64
C ALA A 184 -2.20 1.63 0.35
N ALA A 185 -3.37 2.28 0.30
CA ALA A 185 -3.50 3.73 0.10
C ALA A 185 -4.85 4.21 0.66
N PRO A 186 -5.04 5.53 0.87
CA PRO A 186 -6.32 6.11 1.25
C PRO A 186 -7.43 5.83 0.24
N VAL A 187 -7.11 5.95 -1.06
CA VAL A 187 -8.03 5.61 -2.16
C VAL A 187 -7.59 4.29 -2.75
N GLU A 188 -8.49 3.30 -2.72
CA GLU A 188 -8.29 1.99 -3.30
C GLU A 188 -9.54 1.59 -4.06
N ILE A 189 -9.42 1.39 -5.37
CA ILE A 189 -10.52 1.02 -6.26
C ILE A 189 -10.21 -0.37 -6.83
N ARG A 190 -11.00 -1.37 -6.45
CA ARG A 190 -10.90 -2.74 -6.94
C ARG A 190 -11.81 -2.90 -8.14
N VAL A 191 -11.26 -3.33 -9.24
CA VAL A 191 -11.94 -3.48 -10.53
C VAL A 191 -12.06 -4.96 -10.87
N TYR A 192 -13.28 -5.42 -11.09
CA TYR A 192 -13.61 -6.81 -11.41
C TYR A 192 -14.23 -6.87 -12.78
N HIS A 193 -13.74 -7.78 -13.63
CA HIS A 193 -14.37 -8.13 -14.89
C HIS A 193 -13.95 -9.55 -15.30
N ALA A 194 -14.86 -10.30 -15.93
CA ALA A 194 -14.58 -11.67 -16.35
C ALA A 194 -13.61 -11.73 -17.54
N ASP A 195 -13.77 -10.79 -18.48
CA ASP A 195 -12.86 -10.62 -19.61
C ASP A 195 -11.65 -9.79 -19.21
N ASP A 196 -10.44 -10.28 -19.52
CA ASP A 196 -9.18 -9.63 -19.16
C ASP A 196 -9.00 -8.30 -19.89
N GLY A 197 -9.37 -8.21 -21.16
CA GLY A 197 -9.27 -7.00 -21.96
C GLY A 197 -10.10 -5.84 -21.40
N SER A 198 -11.37 -6.11 -21.13
CA SER A 198 -12.30 -5.14 -20.53
C SER A 198 -11.86 -4.73 -19.12
N ARG A 199 -11.26 -5.66 -18.34
CA ARG A 199 -10.73 -5.34 -17.02
C ARG A 199 -9.55 -4.38 -17.12
N ILE A 200 -8.60 -4.63 -18.03
CA ILE A 200 -7.44 -3.78 -18.28
C ILE A 200 -7.90 -2.38 -18.71
N GLU A 201 -8.81 -2.31 -19.67
CA GLU A 201 -9.39 -1.05 -20.14
C GLU A 201 -10.02 -0.24 -19.00
N ALA A 202 -10.83 -0.91 -18.16
CA ALA A 202 -11.47 -0.26 -17.02
C ALA A 202 -10.44 0.28 -15.99
N VAL A 203 -9.38 -0.47 -15.73
CA VAL A 203 -8.31 -0.04 -14.81
C VAL A 203 -7.57 1.17 -15.34
N GLU A 204 -7.17 1.16 -16.62
CA GLU A 204 -6.49 2.28 -17.28
C GLU A 204 -7.35 3.55 -17.30
N GLN A 205 -8.64 3.37 -17.52
CA GLN A 205 -9.61 4.47 -17.50
C GLN A 205 -9.72 5.09 -16.11
N ILE A 206 -9.90 4.27 -15.06
CA ILE A 206 -9.96 4.74 -13.66
C ILE A 206 -8.63 5.41 -13.26
N PHE A 207 -7.51 4.80 -13.63
CA PHE A 207 -6.19 5.37 -13.40
C PHE A 207 -6.01 6.75 -14.06
N SER A 208 -6.42 6.88 -15.32
CA SER A 208 -6.36 8.16 -16.06
C SER A 208 -7.24 9.23 -15.41
N ILE A 209 -8.46 8.87 -15.00
CA ILE A 209 -9.38 9.80 -14.31
C ILE A 209 -8.77 10.25 -12.99
N LEU A 210 -8.33 9.31 -12.13
CA LEU A 210 -7.75 9.66 -10.83
C LEU A 210 -6.51 10.54 -10.94
N ARG A 211 -5.68 10.35 -11.95
CA ARG A 211 -4.53 11.24 -12.21
C ARG A 211 -4.92 12.67 -12.53
N GLY A 212 -6.13 12.88 -13.02
CA GLY A 212 -6.69 14.20 -13.33
C GLY A 212 -7.48 14.82 -12.18
N VAL A 213 -7.76 14.08 -11.11
CA VAL A 213 -8.52 14.60 -9.96
C VAL A 213 -7.59 15.41 -9.06
N GLU A 214 -8.01 16.62 -8.73
CA GLU A 214 -7.25 17.51 -7.85
C GLU A 214 -7.08 16.89 -6.45
N GLY A 215 -5.88 16.98 -5.90
CA GLY A 215 -5.54 16.44 -4.58
C GLY A 215 -5.20 14.95 -4.57
N THR A 216 -5.30 14.23 -5.69
CA THR A 216 -4.78 12.86 -5.79
C THR A 216 -3.33 12.86 -6.23
N VAL A 217 -2.51 12.06 -5.56
CA VAL A 217 -1.07 11.91 -5.84
C VAL A 217 -0.68 10.44 -5.78
N ASP A 218 0.49 10.09 -6.33
CA ASP A 218 1.03 8.73 -6.34
C ASP A 218 0.00 7.71 -6.85
N VAL A 219 -0.73 8.08 -7.92
CA VAL A 219 -1.75 7.20 -8.52
C VAL A 219 -1.06 6.04 -9.20
N ARG A 220 -1.47 4.82 -8.86
CA ARG A 220 -0.90 3.57 -9.37
C ARG A 220 -1.97 2.53 -9.63
N HIS A 221 -1.62 1.54 -10.43
CA HIS A 221 -2.40 0.32 -10.61
C HIS A 221 -1.47 -0.91 -10.49
N ASP A 222 -2.07 -2.05 -10.28
CA ASP A 222 -1.40 -3.34 -10.19
C ASP A 222 -1.52 -4.15 -11.50
N LEU A 223 -1.82 -3.48 -12.62
CA LEU A 223 -1.73 -4.11 -13.93
C LEU A 223 -0.28 -4.51 -14.18
N ASP A 224 -0.11 -5.76 -14.51
CA ASP A 224 1.16 -6.33 -14.89
C ASP A 224 1.21 -6.49 -16.41
N ILE A 225 2.12 -5.78 -17.04
CA ILE A 225 2.38 -5.90 -18.48
C ILE A 225 3.03 -7.23 -18.85
N GLY A 226 3.38 -8.03 -17.85
CA GLY A 226 4.08 -9.28 -17.99
C GLY A 226 5.59 -9.14 -17.91
N VAL A 227 6.22 -10.26 -17.60
CA VAL A 227 7.68 -10.42 -17.66
C VAL A 227 8.05 -11.31 -18.83
N PRO A 228 9.19 -11.06 -19.47
CA PRO A 228 9.70 -12.00 -20.48
C PRO A 228 9.97 -13.34 -19.81
N SER A 229 9.29 -14.37 -20.26
CA SER A 229 9.39 -15.74 -19.79
C SER A 229 9.99 -16.62 -20.88
N ILE A 230 10.83 -17.54 -20.49
CA ILE A 230 11.42 -18.52 -21.41
C ILE A 230 10.56 -19.79 -21.32
N ALA A 231 9.78 -20.05 -22.36
CA ALA A 231 9.00 -21.27 -22.51
C ALA A 231 9.86 -22.35 -23.16
N ILE A 232 10.03 -23.48 -22.46
CA ILE A 232 10.76 -24.64 -22.95
C ILE A 232 9.75 -25.70 -23.33
N ASN A 233 9.59 -25.93 -24.64
CA ASN A 233 8.66 -26.88 -25.19
C ASN A 233 9.39 -28.20 -25.51
N VAL A 234 9.22 -29.20 -24.65
CA VAL A 234 9.85 -30.52 -24.82
C VAL A 234 9.03 -31.35 -25.82
N ASP A 235 9.71 -31.88 -26.85
CA ASP A 235 9.15 -32.89 -27.72
C ASP A 235 9.25 -34.27 -27.05
N ASP A 236 8.13 -34.75 -26.50
CA ASP A 236 8.06 -35.99 -25.74
C ASP A 236 8.49 -37.22 -26.59
N ALA A 237 8.14 -37.20 -27.88
CA ALA A 237 8.48 -38.33 -28.77
C ALA A 237 10.01 -38.41 -29.02
N THR A 238 10.62 -37.26 -29.21
CA THR A 238 12.09 -37.20 -29.39
C THR A 238 12.81 -37.43 -28.07
N ALA A 239 12.35 -36.85 -26.96
CA ALA A 239 12.95 -37.05 -25.64
C ALA A 239 12.94 -38.54 -25.23
N ALA A 240 11.81 -39.23 -25.47
CA ALA A 240 11.69 -40.67 -25.17
C ALA A 240 12.72 -41.55 -25.95
N ARG A 241 13.10 -41.17 -27.17
CA ARG A 241 14.14 -41.87 -27.92
C ARG A 241 15.52 -41.79 -27.26
N TYR A 242 15.78 -40.71 -26.55
CA TYR A 242 17.01 -40.51 -25.75
C TYR A 242 16.86 -41.02 -24.31
N GLY A 243 15.72 -41.64 -23.97
CA GLY A 243 15.45 -42.11 -22.61
C GLY A 243 15.24 -40.98 -21.60
N LEU A 244 14.69 -39.83 -22.06
CA LEU A 244 14.42 -38.67 -21.27
C LEU A 244 12.92 -38.43 -21.14
N THR A 245 12.49 -37.93 -19.99
CA THR A 245 11.15 -37.42 -19.73
C THR A 245 11.16 -35.89 -19.55
N ARG A 246 10.01 -35.25 -19.59
CA ARG A 246 9.90 -33.81 -19.23
C ARG A 246 10.42 -33.51 -17.83
N ALA A 247 10.24 -34.46 -16.90
CA ALA A 247 10.71 -34.31 -15.52
C ALA A 247 12.24 -34.28 -15.47
N ASP A 248 12.93 -35.12 -16.25
CA ASP A 248 14.39 -35.15 -16.31
C ASP A 248 14.96 -33.86 -16.89
N VAL A 249 14.31 -33.31 -17.93
CA VAL A 249 14.64 -32.00 -18.49
C VAL A 249 14.45 -30.89 -17.46
N ALA A 250 13.31 -30.85 -16.81
CA ALA A 250 13.02 -29.83 -15.80
C ALA A 250 13.98 -29.91 -14.60
N GLN A 251 14.25 -31.12 -14.10
CA GLN A 251 15.16 -31.33 -12.96
C GLN A 251 16.61 -30.95 -13.31
N SER A 252 17.05 -31.28 -14.51
CA SER A 252 18.40 -30.92 -14.98
C SER A 252 18.56 -29.39 -15.10
N LEU A 253 17.60 -28.74 -15.71
CA LEU A 253 17.59 -27.27 -15.84
C LEU A 253 17.50 -26.58 -14.49
N TYR A 254 16.64 -27.07 -13.59
CA TYR A 254 16.53 -26.55 -12.22
C TYR A 254 17.86 -26.69 -11.47
N GLY A 255 18.47 -27.88 -11.54
CA GLY A 255 19.76 -28.14 -10.88
C GLY A 255 20.89 -27.25 -11.40
N GLN A 256 20.90 -26.95 -12.70
CA GLN A 256 21.89 -26.03 -13.27
C GLN A 256 21.66 -24.58 -12.94
N SER A 257 20.40 -24.15 -12.89
CA SER A 257 20.03 -22.73 -12.59
C SER A 257 20.08 -22.42 -11.10
N PHE A 258 19.39 -23.20 -10.28
CA PHE A 258 19.23 -22.95 -8.84
C PHE A 258 20.16 -23.79 -7.97
N GLY A 259 20.68 -24.88 -8.53
CA GLY A 259 21.49 -25.84 -7.81
C GLY A 259 20.71 -26.97 -7.17
N VAL A 260 21.41 -27.97 -6.71
CA VAL A 260 20.87 -29.13 -6.01
C VAL A 260 21.44 -29.16 -4.60
N VAL A 261 20.60 -29.38 -3.61
CA VAL A 261 21.06 -29.63 -2.24
C VAL A 261 21.67 -31.00 -2.19
N ALA A 262 23.00 -31.05 -2.15
CA ALA A 262 23.77 -32.30 -2.14
C ALA A 262 23.77 -32.97 -0.77
N GLU A 263 23.88 -32.17 0.29
CA GLU A 263 23.97 -32.64 1.67
C GLU A 263 23.55 -31.49 2.64
N ARG A 264 23.35 -31.83 3.88
CA ARG A 264 23.12 -30.85 4.97
C ARG A 264 24.23 -30.99 6.00
N TYR A 265 25.05 -29.97 6.12
CA TYR A 265 26.05 -29.88 7.18
C TYR A 265 25.37 -29.45 8.49
N ARG A 266 25.52 -30.26 9.53
CA ARG A 266 25.04 -29.90 10.87
C ARG A 266 26.12 -29.13 11.61
N GLN A 267 25.80 -27.89 11.93
CA GLN A 267 26.58 -27.08 12.84
C GLN A 267 25.69 -26.85 14.08
N GLU A 268 26.02 -27.52 15.18
CA GLU A 268 25.17 -27.57 16.39
C GLU A 268 23.74 -28.05 16.06
N ASP A 269 22.71 -27.25 16.33
CA ASP A 269 21.31 -27.58 16.04
C ASP A 269 20.82 -27.11 14.67
N ASP A 270 21.61 -26.30 13.94
CA ASP A 270 21.20 -25.72 12.66
C ASP A 270 21.72 -26.53 11.45
N PRO A 271 20.82 -27.13 10.62
CA PRO A 271 21.21 -27.81 9.40
C PRO A 271 21.47 -26.81 8.27
N ILE A 272 22.73 -26.62 7.88
CA ILE A 272 23.14 -25.76 6.78
C ILE A 272 23.13 -26.57 5.47
N PRO A 273 22.29 -26.22 4.47
CA PRO A 273 22.26 -26.93 3.19
C PRO A 273 23.52 -26.63 2.37
N LEU A 274 24.16 -27.69 1.88
CA LEU A 274 25.25 -27.62 0.90
C LEU A 274 24.65 -27.69 -0.50
N VAL A 275 24.66 -26.54 -1.21
CA VAL A 275 24.07 -26.44 -2.55
C VAL A 275 25.17 -26.49 -3.61
N LEU A 276 25.10 -27.48 -4.48
CA LEU A 276 25.89 -27.56 -5.70
C LEU A 276 25.15 -26.88 -6.83
N ARG A 277 25.76 -25.87 -7.46
CA ARG A 277 25.21 -25.19 -8.62
C ARG A 277 26.27 -24.88 -9.65
N SER A 278 25.85 -24.69 -10.91
CA SER A 278 26.73 -24.18 -11.95
C SER A 278 27.20 -22.76 -11.60
N ARG A 279 28.45 -22.43 -11.91
CA ARG A 279 28.98 -21.07 -11.72
C ARG A 279 28.18 -20.03 -12.49
N GLU A 280 27.60 -20.40 -13.62
CA GLU A 280 26.86 -19.52 -14.53
C GLU A 280 25.32 -19.68 -14.39
N GLY A 281 24.86 -20.50 -13.43
CA GLY A 281 23.46 -20.98 -13.36
C GLY A 281 22.38 -19.91 -13.35
N THR A 282 22.60 -18.76 -12.71
CA THR A 282 21.66 -17.65 -12.65
C THR A 282 21.79 -16.62 -13.77
N ALA A 283 22.82 -16.75 -14.63
CA ALA A 283 23.13 -15.83 -15.73
C ALA A 283 23.21 -16.54 -17.10
N LEU A 284 22.47 -17.65 -17.26
CA LEU A 284 22.43 -18.40 -18.51
C LEU A 284 21.79 -17.54 -19.62
N SER A 285 22.57 -17.24 -20.66
CA SER A 285 22.03 -16.64 -21.87
C SER A 285 21.16 -17.65 -22.62
N LEU A 286 20.19 -17.17 -23.41
CA LEU A 286 19.31 -18.03 -24.22
C LEU A 286 20.08 -19.01 -25.12
N SER A 287 21.17 -18.52 -25.72
CA SER A 287 22.05 -19.37 -26.58
C SER A 287 22.76 -20.48 -25.81
N ARG A 288 23.15 -20.21 -24.56
CA ARG A 288 23.77 -21.23 -23.70
C ARG A 288 22.74 -22.21 -23.15
N LEU A 289 21.50 -21.77 -22.91
CA LEU A 289 20.42 -22.64 -22.46
C LEU A 289 20.21 -23.81 -23.45
N LEU A 290 20.20 -23.54 -24.75
CA LEU A 290 20.05 -24.57 -25.79
C LEU A 290 21.21 -25.59 -25.81
N SER A 291 22.39 -25.20 -25.36
CA SER A 291 23.57 -26.08 -25.29
C SER A 291 23.72 -26.82 -23.97
N VAL A 292 22.80 -26.63 -23.03
CA VAL A 292 22.81 -27.34 -21.75
C VAL A 292 22.61 -28.84 -21.99
N ASN A 293 23.44 -29.65 -21.36
CA ASN A 293 23.31 -31.09 -21.39
C ASN A 293 22.33 -31.58 -20.34
N ILE A 294 21.36 -32.37 -20.80
CA ILE A 294 20.41 -33.12 -19.97
C ILE A 294 20.96 -34.55 -19.87
N TYR A 295 20.94 -35.09 -18.68
CA TYR A 295 21.46 -36.46 -18.45
C TYR A 295 20.28 -37.41 -18.23
N ASN A 296 20.31 -38.54 -18.95
CA ASN A 296 19.36 -39.62 -18.74
C ASN A 296 19.82 -40.57 -17.61
N ASP A 297 18.99 -41.54 -17.25
CA ASP A 297 19.29 -42.52 -16.19
C ASP A 297 20.55 -43.40 -16.49
N ARG A 298 21.00 -43.44 -17.74
CA ARG A 298 22.22 -44.15 -18.16
C ARG A 298 23.47 -43.30 -18.05
N GLY A 299 23.33 -41.99 -17.78
CA GLY A 299 24.42 -41.03 -17.76
C GLY A 299 24.77 -40.44 -19.12
N ASP A 300 24.00 -40.71 -20.18
CA ASP A 300 24.25 -40.14 -21.50
C ASP A 300 23.85 -38.64 -21.50
N ALA A 301 24.76 -37.82 -22.06
CA ALA A 301 24.54 -36.37 -22.16
C ALA A 301 23.82 -36.02 -23.48
N VAL A 302 22.64 -35.44 -23.39
CA VAL A 302 21.83 -35.01 -24.53
C VAL A 302 21.65 -33.47 -24.46
N PRO A 303 22.07 -32.72 -25.49
CA PRO A 303 21.85 -31.27 -25.48
C PRO A 303 20.36 -30.94 -25.53
N LEU A 304 19.95 -29.91 -24.78
CA LEU A 304 18.52 -29.49 -24.71
C LEU A 304 17.95 -29.23 -26.10
N SER A 305 18.74 -28.63 -27.01
CA SER A 305 18.33 -28.36 -28.39
C SER A 305 17.93 -29.61 -29.21
N ALA A 306 18.35 -30.81 -28.77
CA ALA A 306 17.99 -32.07 -29.45
C ALA A 306 16.56 -32.55 -29.07
N VAL A 307 16.01 -32.09 -27.94
CA VAL A 307 14.76 -32.59 -27.37
C VAL A 307 13.73 -31.51 -27.06
N ALA A 308 14.11 -30.21 -27.18
CA ALA A 308 13.22 -29.11 -26.88
C ALA A 308 13.45 -27.90 -27.77
N THR A 309 12.40 -27.10 -27.96
CA THR A 309 12.47 -25.73 -28.49
C THR A 309 12.33 -24.72 -27.36
N VAL A 310 12.90 -23.55 -27.57
CA VAL A 310 12.87 -22.45 -26.59
C VAL A 310 12.28 -21.23 -27.23
N ASP A 311 11.19 -20.74 -26.65
CA ASP A 311 10.48 -19.57 -27.10
C ASP A 311 10.47 -18.49 -26.01
N THR A 312 10.46 -17.23 -26.39
CA THR A 312 10.25 -16.12 -25.45
C THR A 312 8.80 -15.71 -25.49
N THR A 313 8.14 -15.81 -24.35
CA THR A 313 6.75 -15.39 -24.16
C THR A 313 6.68 -14.27 -23.12
N TRP A 314 5.56 -13.55 -23.11
CA TRP A 314 5.25 -12.59 -22.06
C TRP A 314 4.18 -13.19 -21.16
N GLU A 315 4.49 -13.33 -19.90
CA GLU A 315 3.55 -13.89 -18.93
C GLU A 315 3.33 -12.92 -17.77
N PRO A 316 2.10 -12.77 -17.27
CA PRO A 316 1.86 -11.97 -16.09
C PRO A 316 2.68 -12.48 -14.90
N ALA A 317 3.45 -11.60 -14.25
CA ALA A 317 4.23 -11.95 -13.06
C ALA A 317 3.31 -12.27 -11.86
N ALA A 318 2.15 -11.62 -11.79
CA ALA A 318 1.15 -11.84 -10.74
C ALA A 318 -0.28 -11.79 -11.29
N ARG A 319 -1.15 -12.59 -10.68
CA ARG A 319 -2.59 -12.55 -10.93
C ARG A 319 -3.31 -12.38 -9.61
N TYR A 320 -4.08 -11.31 -9.49
CA TYR A 320 -4.80 -11.00 -8.27
C TYR A 320 -6.22 -11.55 -8.32
N LEU A 321 -6.59 -12.28 -7.28
CA LEU A 321 -7.94 -12.82 -7.11
C LEU A 321 -8.44 -12.44 -5.71
N ARG A 322 -9.72 -12.08 -5.63
CA ARG A 322 -10.44 -11.93 -4.36
C ARG A 322 -11.72 -12.75 -4.46
N ASP A 323 -11.94 -13.61 -3.50
CA ASP A 323 -13.10 -14.54 -3.49
C ASP A 323 -13.20 -15.38 -4.78
N GLY A 324 -12.07 -15.79 -5.35
CA GLY A 324 -11.99 -16.56 -6.59
C GLY A 324 -12.23 -15.76 -7.87
N VAL A 325 -12.51 -14.46 -7.79
CA VAL A 325 -12.73 -13.58 -8.94
C VAL A 325 -11.49 -12.77 -9.25
N ARG A 326 -11.11 -12.72 -10.52
CA ARG A 326 -9.98 -11.88 -10.98
C ARG A 326 -10.28 -10.41 -10.76
N MET A 327 -9.34 -9.70 -10.22
CA MET A 327 -9.42 -8.26 -10.01
C MET A 327 -8.07 -7.59 -10.28
N ASN A 328 -8.14 -6.29 -10.50
CA ASN A 328 -7.01 -5.38 -10.39
C ASN A 328 -7.39 -4.18 -9.53
N THR A 329 -6.39 -3.50 -9.02
CA THR A 329 -6.57 -2.41 -8.06
C THR A 329 -5.90 -1.14 -8.59
N VAL A 330 -6.62 -0.02 -8.51
CA VAL A 330 -6.07 1.32 -8.68
C VAL A 330 -6.00 1.97 -7.30
N THR A 331 -4.84 2.51 -6.96
CA THR A 331 -4.60 3.18 -5.69
C THR A 331 -4.16 4.62 -5.89
N ALA A 332 -4.51 5.49 -4.97
CA ALA A 332 -4.02 6.86 -4.93
C ALA A 332 -3.80 7.33 -3.50
N ASN A 333 -2.76 8.13 -3.31
CA ASN A 333 -2.57 8.93 -2.11
C ASN A 333 -3.31 10.26 -2.24
N LEU A 334 -3.52 10.93 -1.11
CA LEU A 334 -4.15 12.24 -1.05
C LEU A 334 -3.16 13.28 -0.55
N GLU A 335 -3.20 14.47 -1.13
CA GLU A 335 -2.50 15.62 -0.59
C GLU A 335 -3.14 16.10 0.71
N THR A 336 -2.35 16.81 1.52
CA THR A 336 -2.85 17.38 2.77
C THR A 336 -3.98 18.37 2.50
N GLY A 337 -5.12 18.17 3.14
CA GLY A 337 -6.32 19.02 2.98
C GLY A 337 -7.37 18.44 2.03
N TYR A 338 -7.05 17.38 1.30
CA TYR A 338 -8.02 16.67 0.46
C TYR A 338 -8.59 15.44 1.17
N SER A 339 -9.82 15.11 0.86
CA SER A 339 -10.53 13.98 1.45
C SER A 339 -10.78 12.86 0.45
N PHE A 340 -11.01 11.66 0.99
CA PHE A 340 -11.43 10.51 0.20
C PHE A 340 -12.72 10.78 -0.60
N SER A 341 -13.69 11.48 0.01
CA SER A 341 -14.97 11.84 -0.66
C SER A 341 -14.74 12.71 -1.88
N GLN A 342 -13.86 13.72 -1.80
CA GLN A 342 -13.53 14.59 -2.94
C GLN A 342 -12.88 13.81 -4.08
N ALA A 343 -11.99 12.87 -3.76
CA ALA A 343 -11.39 12.01 -4.77
C ALA A 343 -12.42 11.11 -5.46
N LEU A 344 -13.38 10.57 -4.71
CA LEU A 344 -14.49 9.79 -5.27
C LEU A 344 -15.44 10.62 -6.12
N ASP A 345 -15.80 11.82 -5.68
CA ASP A 345 -16.66 12.72 -6.45
C ASP A 345 -16.01 13.04 -7.81
N GLY A 346 -14.70 13.31 -7.81
CA GLY A 346 -13.93 13.50 -9.03
C GLY A 346 -13.90 12.26 -9.93
N LEU A 347 -13.74 11.07 -9.34
CA LEU A 347 -13.80 9.80 -10.06
C LEU A 347 -15.17 9.59 -10.71
N TYR A 348 -16.25 9.74 -9.95
CA TYR A 348 -17.62 9.55 -10.48
C TYR A 348 -17.95 10.55 -11.57
N ALA A 349 -17.57 11.84 -11.41
CA ALA A 349 -17.74 12.84 -12.46
C ALA A 349 -16.97 12.52 -13.73
N GLY A 350 -15.80 11.87 -13.61
CA GLY A 350 -15.04 11.36 -14.75
C GLY A 350 -15.72 10.16 -15.43
N LEU A 351 -16.27 9.24 -14.64
CA LEU A 351 -16.97 8.05 -15.13
C LEU A 351 -18.34 8.38 -15.79
N GLU A 352 -19.00 9.45 -15.39
CA GLU A 352 -20.21 9.93 -16.08
C GLU A 352 -19.89 10.36 -17.53
N LYS A 353 -18.72 10.95 -17.75
CA LYS A 353 -18.27 11.38 -19.08
C LYS A 353 -17.71 10.24 -19.92
N ASN A 354 -17.13 9.27 -19.27
CA ASN A 354 -16.51 8.11 -19.90
C ASN A 354 -16.90 6.85 -19.12
N PRO A 355 -18.00 6.18 -19.45
CA PRO A 355 -18.48 5.00 -18.74
C PRO A 355 -17.54 3.80 -18.90
N LEU A 356 -17.44 2.98 -17.86
CA LEU A 356 -16.66 1.74 -17.89
C LEU A 356 -17.23 0.72 -18.84
N PRO A 357 -16.43 -0.24 -19.34
CA PRO A 357 -16.90 -1.36 -20.12
C PRO A 357 -18.08 -2.08 -19.46
N PRO A 358 -19.11 -2.51 -20.23
CA PRO A 358 -20.27 -3.19 -19.69
C PRO A 358 -19.89 -4.45 -18.90
N GLY A 359 -20.49 -4.66 -17.72
CA GLY A 359 -20.19 -5.78 -16.84
C GLY A 359 -19.04 -5.54 -15.85
N THR A 360 -18.40 -4.38 -15.89
CA THR A 360 -17.38 -4.01 -14.91
C THR A 360 -18.04 -3.73 -13.55
N ARG A 361 -17.51 -4.33 -12.51
CA ARG A 361 -17.86 -4.06 -11.11
C ARG A 361 -16.69 -3.38 -10.39
N MET A 362 -16.98 -2.29 -9.71
CA MET A 362 -16.05 -1.63 -8.81
C MET A 362 -16.40 -1.94 -7.35
N ALA A 363 -15.37 -2.05 -6.51
CA ALA A 363 -15.52 -2.04 -5.06
C ALA A 363 -14.49 -1.09 -4.46
N MET A 364 -14.94 -0.31 -3.49
CA MET A 364 -14.10 0.64 -2.77
C MET A 364 -13.38 -0.07 -1.62
N GLY A 365 -12.11 0.24 -1.46
CA GLY A 365 -11.26 -0.15 -0.35
C GLY A 365 -10.60 1.07 0.29
N GLY A 366 -9.51 0.87 1.01
CA GLY A 366 -8.82 1.97 1.67
C GLY A 366 -9.64 2.56 2.82
N ASP A 367 -9.85 3.88 2.84
CA ASP A 367 -10.62 4.56 3.88
C ASP A 367 -12.10 4.20 3.88
N ALA A 368 -12.65 3.76 2.75
CA ALA A 368 -14.04 3.33 2.64
C ALA A 368 -14.33 2.03 3.40
N GLU A 369 -13.38 1.10 3.44
CA GLU A 369 -13.58 -0.22 4.05
C GLU A 369 -13.76 -0.14 5.59
N GLY A 370 -13.26 0.92 6.23
CA GLY A 370 -13.40 1.19 7.66
C GLY A 370 -14.63 2.03 8.04
N SER A 371 -15.38 2.55 7.07
CA SER A 371 -16.52 3.44 7.29
C SER A 371 -17.90 2.78 7.08
N GLY A 372 -17.93 1.50 6.73
CA GLY A 372 -19.14 0.70 6.47
C GLY A 372 -19.67 -0.06 7.68
#